data_f4e5311c093d000308815cf810e68c52
#
_entry.id   f4e5311c093d000308815cf810e68c52
#
_cell.length_a   1.000
_cell.length_b   1.000
_cell.length_c   1.000
_cell.angle_alpha   90.00
_cell.angle_beta   90.00
_cell.angle_gamma   90.00
#
_symmetry.space_group_name_H-M   'P 1'
#
loop_
_entity.id
_entity.type
_entity.pdbx_description
1 polymer ?
#
loop_
_entity_poly.entity_id
_entity_poly.type
_entity_poly.pdbx_seq_one_letter_code
_entity_poly.pdbx_strand_id
1 'polypeptide(L)'
;MKKLYFTLGSLLFFILIFYLGIGLYISYSILKIDPTCGLHEGSKPNTWSTKKDYHEYSILEKRDLREKFNSTDYHLDKWQNVYFPSRDNEVKINGWLFNYYLNRPIVIVVHGIFPNGKCKPESNLIAGLLIKNNINALTIDLRNYGASDKVSNYENLGLKEYKDVLGAFDFLKEIGFNSNQIGLHGISLGASTVIFAAA
;
A
#
# COMPACT_ATOMS: atom_id res chain seq x y z
N MET A 1 -14.22 55.98 -1.80
CA MET A 1 -14.78 54.74 -2.33
C MET A 1 -13.78 53.95 -3.18
N LYS A 2 -13.18 54.47 -4.26
CA LYS A 2 -12.24 53.73 -5.15
C LYS A 2 -11.06 53.09 -4.41
N LYS A 3 -10.44 53.80 -3.43
CA LYS A 3 -9.33 53.24 -2.61
C LYS A 3 -9.77 52.04 -1.73
N LEU A 4 -11.00 52.09 -1.20
CA LEU A 4 -11.55 51.02 -0.36
C LEU A 4 -11.78 49.74 -1.19
N TYR A 5 -12.35 49.87 -2.39
CA TYR A 5 -12.55 48.73 -3.30
C TYR A 5 -11.22 48.13 -3.76
N PHE A 6 -10.20 48.95 -4.00
CA PHE A 6 -8.87 48.48 -4.36
C PHE A 6 -8.21 47.70 -3.22
N THR A 7 -8.26 48.21 -1.97
CA THR A 7 -7.73 47.52 -0.79
C THR A 7 -8.48 46.22 -0.51
N LEU A 8 -9.81 46.21 -0.63
CA LEU A 8 -10.61 45.00 -0.44
C LEU A 8 -10.31 43.94 -1.50
N GLY A 9 -10.18 44.39 -2.78
CA GLY A 9 -9.81 43.50 -3.88
C GLY A 9 -8.42 42.89 -3.71
N SER A 10 -7.44 43.69 -3.27
CA SER A 10 -6.09 43.18 -2.97
C SER A 10 -6.10 42.17 -1.83
N LEU A 11 -6.84 42.44 -0.76
CA LEU A 11 -6.95 41.50 0.37
C LEU A 11 -7.56 40.15 -0.05
N LEU A 12 -8.64 40.16 -0.81
CA LEU A 12 -9.28 38.97 -1.35
C LEU A 12 -8.34 38.19 -2.28
N PHE A 13 -7.57 38.89 -3.09
CA PHE A 13 -6.57 38.28 -3.97
C PHE A 13 -5.47 37.53 -3.17
N PHE A 14 -4.94 38.15 -2.11
CA PHE A 14 -3.94 37.51 -1.26
C PHE A 14 -4.53 36.33 -0.47
N ILE A 15 -5.76 36.42 0.02
CA ILE A 15 -6.46 35.30 0.67
C ILE A 15 -6.61 34.14 -0.31
N LEU A 16 -6.99 34.39 -1.55
CA LEU A 16 -7.13 33.35 -2.58
C LEU A 16 -5.80 32.67 -2.88
N ILE A 17 -4.72 33.46 -3.09
CA ILE A 17 -3.37 32.91 -3.32
C ILE A 17 -2.92 32.05 -2.13
N PHE A 18 -3.13 32.53 -0.90
CA PHE A 18 -2.79 31.79 0.30
C PHE A 18 -3.55 30.46 0.39
N TYR A 19 -4.84 30.48 0.09
CA TYR A 19 -5.69 29.28 0.09
C TYR A 19 -5.26 28.26 -0.98
N LEU A 20 -4.95 28.74 -2.17
CA LEU A 20 -4.42 27.91 -3.25
C LEU A 20 -3.04 27.31 -2.90
N GLY A 21 -2.17 28.14 -2.30
CA GLY A 21 -0.84 27.69 -1.85
C GLY A 21 -0.92 26.59 -0.78
N ILE A 22 -1.80 26.74 0.21
CA ILE A 22 -2.05 25.70 1.22
C ILE A 22 -2.61 24.45 0.58
N GLY A 23 -3.59 24.57 -0.32
CA GLY A 23 -4.18 23.43 -1.01
C GLY A 23 -3.15 22.64 -1.82
N LEU A 24 -2.29 23.33 -2.56
CA LEU A 24 -1.19 22.72 -3.30
C LEU A 24 -0.16 22.05 -2.39
N TYR A 25 0.20 22.70 -1.28
CA TYR A 25 1.14 22.14 -0.30
C TYR A 25 0.58 20.85 0.36
N ILE A 26 -0.68 20.87 0.77
CA ILE A 26 -1.34 19.70 1.36
C ILE A 26 -1.42 18.57 0.33
N SER A 27 -1.88 18.87 -0.90
CA SER A 27 -1.93 17.88 -1.99
C SER A 27 -0.56 17.27 -2.26
N TYR A 28 0.48 18.09 -2.36
CA TYR A 28 1.86 17.63 -2.55
C TYR A 28 2.29 16.71 -1.41
N SER A 29 2.03 17.09 -0.16
CA SER A 29 2.46 16.35 1.03
C SER A 29 1.74 15.00 1.18
N ILE A 30 0.46 14.94 0.79
CA ILE A 30 -0.35 13.72 0.89
C ILE A 30 -0.08 12.77 -0.27
N LEU A 31 0.08 13.29 -1.48
CA LEU A 31 0.21 12.45 -2.69
C LEU A 31 1.67 12.05 -2.99
N LYS A 32 2.63 12.66 -2.31
CA LYS A 32 4.04 12.32 -2.49
C LYS A 32 4.33 10.92 -1.95
N ILE A 33 4.94 10.08 -2.78
CA ILE A 33 5.31 8.71 -2.45
C ILE A 33 6.73 8.68 -1.88
N ASP A 34 6.90 7.91 -0.80
CA ASP A 34 8.21 7.56 -0.24
C ASP A 34 8.44 6.05 -0.34
N PRO A 35 9.26 5.58 -1.28
CA PRO A 35 9.46 4.15 -1.53
C PRO A 35 10.53 3.56 -0.62
N THR A 36 10.29 3.46 0.68
CA THR A 36 11.29 2.95 1.66
C THR A 36 11.16 1.47 2.02
N CYS A 37 10.24 0.74 1.40
CA CYS A 37 9.97 -0.66 1.70
C CYS A 37 11.20 -1.56 1.53
N GLY A 38 11.49 -2.37 2.53
CA GLY A 38 12.56 -3.38 2.48
C GLY A 38 13.98 -2.86 2.77
N LEU A 39 14.14 -1.57 3.05
CA LEU A 39 15.44 -0.97 3.38
C LEU A 39 15.89 -1.27 4.82
N HIS A 40 14.98 -1.66 5.71
CA HIS A 40 15.26 -1.92 7.12
C HIS A 40 15.03 -3.38 7.48
N GLU A 41 15.80 -3.92 8.42
CA GLU A 41 15.63 -5.30 8.89
C GLU A 41 14.24 -5.58 9.43
N GLY A 42 13.67 -4.65 10.18
CA GLY A 42 12.33 -4.75 10.76
C GLY A 42 11.16 -4.64 9.77
N SER A 43 11.42 -4.65 8.47
CA SER A 43 10.40 -4.55 7.43
C SER A 43 10.14 -5.84 6.66
N LYS A 44 10.86 -6.92 6.97
CA LYS A 44 10.68 -8.23 6.30
C LYS A 44 9.60 -9.07 6.98
N PRO A 45 9.01 -10.07 6.29
CA PRO A 45 7.96 -10.91 6.85
C PRO A 45 8.31 -11.63 8.16
N ASN A 46 9.59 -11.92 8.38
CA ASN A 46 10.08 -12.63 9.56
C ASN A 46 10.71 -11.72 10.63
N THR A 47 10.75 -10.41 10.41
CA THR A 47 11.39 -9.46 11.35
C THR A 47 10.56 -8.20 11.61
N TRP A 48 9.39 -8.06 10.97
CA TRP A 48 8.58 -6.87 11.11
C TRP A 48 8.13 -6.64 12.56
N SER A 49 8.00 -5.37 12.91
CA SER A 49 7.64 -4.95 14.26
C SER A 49 6.69 -3.77 14.21
N THR A 50 5.91 -3.58 15.27
CA THR A 50 5.10 -2.38 15.51
C THR A 50 5.88 -1.28 16.22
N LYS A 51 7.16 -1.52 16.56
CA LYS A 51 8.00 -0.53 17.25
C LYS A 51 8.30 0.65 16.33
N LYS A 52 8.30 1.85 16.90
CA LYS A 52 8.51 3.13 16.21
C LYS A 52 9.81 3.17 15.40
N ASP A 53 10.86 2.53 15.89
CA ASP A 53 12.20 2.53 15.27
C ASP A 53 12.24 1.89 13.88
N TYR A 54 11.25 1.05 13.57
CA TYR A 54 11.16 0.35 12.29
C TYR A 54 10.10 0.91 11.35
N HIS A 55 9.06 1.57 11.91
CA HIS A 55 7.91 2.05 11.14
C HIS A 55 7.33 3.30 11.78
N GLU A 56 7.70 4.45 11.26
CA GLU A 56 7.31 5.75 11.79
C GLU A 56 5.79 6.00 11.83
N TYR A 57 5.02 5.24 11.05
CA TYR A 57 3.59 5.46 10.84
C TYR A 57 2.71 4.21 10.98
N SER A 58 3.11 3.23 11.77
CA SER A 58 2.25 2.07 12.00
C SER A 58 0.96 2.46 12.72
N ILE A 59 -0.18 2.13 12.11
CA ILE A 59 -1.50 2.34 12.73
C ILE A 59 -1.66 1.49 13.99
N LEU A 60 -1.01 0.34 14.07
CA LEU A 60 -1.02 -0.55 15.22
C LEU A 60 -0.33 0.08 16.42
N GLU A 61 0.68 0.91 16.17
CA GLU A 61 1.40 1.63 17.21
C GLU A 61 0.54 2.68 17.92
N LYS A 62 -0.39 3.30 17.23
CA LYS A 62 -1.26 4.36 17.77
C LYS A 62 -2.44 3.86 18.59
N ARG A 63 -2.72 2.55 18.63
CA ARG A 63 -3.93 1.98 19.23
C ARG A 63 -3.73 1.30 20.57
N ASP A 64 -2.65 1.55 21.30
CA ASP A 64 -2.33 0.92 22.60
C ASP A 64 -2.45 -0.63 22.61
N LEU A 65 -2.35 -1.25 21.44
CA LEU A 65 -2.35 -2.70 21.32
C LEU A 65 -0.99 -3.31 21.63
N ARG A 66 0.04 -2.50 21.80
CA ARG A 66 1.45 -2.90 21.98
C ARG A 66 1.68 -3.87 23.12
N GLU A 67 1.04 -3.66 24.26
CA GLU A 67 1.21 -4.51 25.45
C GLU A 67 0.55 -5.88 25.31
N LYS A 68 -0.46 -5.98 24.42
CA LYS A 68 -1.25 -7.19 24.23
C LYS A 68 -0.94 -7.90 22.90
N PHE A 69 -0.13 -7.27 22.05
CA PHE A 69 0.13 -7.74 20.70
C PHE A 69 1.61 -8.10 20.53
N ASN A 70 1.87 -9.38 20.24
CA ASN A 70 3.19 -9.86 19.91
C ASN A 70 3.30 -10.09 18.39
N SER A 71 4.05 -9.24 17.69
CA SER A 71 4.24 -9.36 16.24
C SER A 71 4.91 -10.67 15.83
N THR A 72 5.75 -11.25 16.70
CA THR A 72 6.47 -12.50 16.40
C THR A 72 5.54 -13.68 16.17
N ASP A 73 4.33 -13.66 16.73
CA ASP A 73 3.33 -14.71 16.53
C ASP A 73 2.81 -14.77 15.08
N TYR A 74 3.07 -13.73 14.29
CA TYR A 74 2.64 -13.58 12.90
C TYR A 74 3.81 -13.46 11.93
N HIS A 75 5.04 -13.74 12.37
CA HIS A 75 6.20 -13.79 11.50
C HIS A 75 6.09 -14.97 10.53
N LEU A 76 6.56 -14.77 9.31
CA LEU A 76 6.56 -15.76 8.25
C LEU A 76 7.98 -15.93 7.73
N ASP A 77 8.55 -17.15 7.92
CA ASP A 77 9.96 -17.43 7.60
C ASP A 77 10.19 -17.82 6.13
N LYS A 78 9.12 -18.19 5.42
CA LYS A 78 9.22 -18.67 4.04
C LYS A 78 8.35 -17.82 3.13
N TRP A 79 8.94 -17.16 2.15
CA TRP A 79 8.24 -16.46 1.07
C TRP A 79 9.09 -16.47 -0.19
N GLN A 80 8.44 -16.24 -1.32
CA GLN A 80 9.11 -16.03 -2.60
C GLN A 80 8.97 -14.54 -2.97
N ASN A 81 10.07 -13.92 -3.35
CA ASN A 81 10.04 -12.59 -3.95
C ASN A 81 9.69 -12.75 -5.44
N VAL A 82 8.52 -12.29 -5.82
CA VAL A 82 7.98 -12.45 -7.19
C VAL A 82 7.87 -11.12 -7.89
N TYR A 83 7.95 -11.16 -9.24
CA TYR A 83 7.75 -10.02 -10.10
C TYR A 83 6.81 -10.41 -11.24
N PHE A 84 5.90 -9.53 -11.57
CA PHE A 84 4.93 -9.71 -12.65
C PHE A 84 4.55 -8.33 -13.24
N PRO A 85 4.06 -8.25 -14.49
CA PRO A 85 3.60 -7.01 -15.06
C PRO A 85 2.26 -6.57 -14.46
N SER A 86 2.01 -5.26 -14.40
CA SER A 86 0.65 -4.74 -14.28
C SER A 86 -0.17 -5.16 -15.50
N ARG A 87 -1.50 -5.19 -15.43
CA ARG A 87 -2.34 -5.64 -16.57
C ARG A 87 -2.17 -4.80 -17.82
N ASP A 88 -1.80 -3.52 -17.69
CA ASP A 88 -1.48 -2.66 -18.83
C ASP A 88 -0.05 -2.82 -19.34
N ASN A 89 0.77 -3.67 -18.73
CA ASN A 89 2.19 -3.87 -19.00
C ASN A 89 3.07 -2.61 -18.90
N GLU A 90 2.58 -1.55 -18.24
CA GLU A 90 3.34 -0.30 -18.08
C GLU A 90 4.41 -0.41 -17.00
N VAL A 91 4.19 -1.26 -15.97
CA VAL A 91 5.06 -1.34 -14.80
C VAL A 91 5.25 -2.79 -14.35
N LYS A 92 6.42 -3.08 -13.82
CA LYS A 92 6.75 -4.33 -13.16
C LYS A 92 6.45 -4.22 -11.67
N ILE A 93 5.58 -5.07 -11.19
CA ILE A 93 5.11 -5.13 -9.81
C ILE A 93 5.90 -6.16 -9.04
N ASN A 94 6.28 -5.82 -7.81
CA ASN A 94 6.92 -6.74 -6.88
C ASN A 94 5.94 -7.23 -5.82
N GLY A 95 6.06 -8.50 -5.43
CA GLY A 95 5.27 -9.08 -4.36
C GLY A 95 6.03 -10.11 -3.54
N TRP A 96 5.51 -10.39 -2.35
CA TRP A 96 5.90 -11.54 -1.54
C TRP A 96 4.80 -12.58 -1.59
N LEU A 97 5.11 -13.73 -2.19
CA LEU A 97 4.21 -14.88 -2.31
C LEU A 97 4.43 -15.84 -1.14
N PHE A 98 3.40 -16.05 -0.35
CA PHE A 98 3.31 -17.01 0.75
C PHE A 98 2.41 -18.16 0.31
N ASN A 99 2.96 -19.14 -0.38
CA ASN A 99 2.25 -20.32 -0.87
C ASN A 99 2.57 -21.55 -0.01
N TYR A 100 1.98 -21.60 1.17
CA TYR A 100 2.22 -22.63 2.19
C TYR A 100 1.37 -23.87 1.99
N TYR A 101 0.20 -23.71 1.38
CA TYR A 101 -0.83 -24.75 1.35
C TYR A 101 -1.29 -25.03 -0.08
N LEU A 102 -1.11 -26.28 -0.53
CA LEU A 102 -1.61 -26.72 -1.82
C LEU A 102 -3.14 -26.72 -1.86
N ASN A 103 -3.70 -26.35 -3.00
CA ASN A 103 -5.15 -26.36 -3.24
C ASN A 103 -5.98 -25.49 -2.26
N ARG A 104 -5.36 -24.51 -1.62
CA ARG A 104 -6.04 -23.57 -0.72
C ARG A 104 -6.19 -22.21 -1.40
N PRO A 105 -7.20 -21.41 -0.99
CA PRO A 105 -7.36 -20.05 -1.48
C PRO A 105 -6.13 -19.19 -1.22
N ILE A 106 -6.00 -18.15 -2.02
CA ILE A 106 -4.98 -17.11 -1.85
C ILE A 106 -5.63 -15.73 -1.83
N VAL A 107 -5.08 -14.83 -1.00
CA VAL A 107 -5.56 -13.45 -0.93
C VAL A 107 -4.45 -12.50 -1.36
N ILE A 108 -4.75 -11.62 -2.32
CA ILE A 108 -3.90 -10.49 -2.67
C ILE A 108 -4.10 -9.41 -1.62
N VAL A 109 -3.03 -9.05 -0.91
CA VAL A 109 -3.03 -8.03 0.15
C VAL A 109 -2.39 -6.76 -0.38
N VAL A 110 -3.16 -5.67 -0.39
CA VAL A 110 -2.78 -4.37 -0.96
C VAL A 110 -2.66 -3.34 0.15
N HIS A 111 -1.48 -2.71 0.24
CA HIS A 111 -1.14 -1.73 1.27
C HIS A 111 -1.89 -0.40 1.11
N GLY A 112 -1.91 0.40 2.19
CA GLY A 112 -2.41 1.77 2.18
C GLY A 112 -1.39 2.79 1.67
N ILE A 113 -1.81 4.06 1.56
CA ILE A 113 -0.96 5.22 1.26
C ILE A 113 0.11 5.41 2.34
N PHE A 114 1.14 6.21 2.03
CA PHE A 114 2.33 6.50 2.86
C PHE A 114 3.39 5.39 2.89
N PRO A 115 4.59 5.68 3.46
CA PRO A 115 5.79 4.90 3.21
C PRO A 115 5.64 3.41 3.50
N ASN A 116 6.54 2.65 2.93
CA ASN A 116 6.82 1.24 3.19
C ASN A 116 6.02 0.19 2.38
N GLY A 117 5.12 0.55 1.46
CA GLY A 117 4.49 -0.43 0.57
C GLY A 117 3.99 -1.70 1.28
N LYS A 118 4.29 -2.89 0.72
CA LYS A 118 3.94 -4.20 1.30
C LYS A 118 4.64 -4.51 2.64
N CYS A 119 5.70 -3.78 2.97
CA CYS A 119 6.45 -3.95 4.22
C CYS A 119 5.74 -3.41 5.45
N LYS A 120 4.62 -2.75 5.30
CA LYS A 120 3.86 -2.22 6.43
C LYS A 120 3.50 -3.33 7.42
N PRO A 121 3.55 -3.04 8.73
CA PRO A 121 3.14 -4.00 9.75
C PRO A 121 1.74 -4.55 9.51
N GLU A 122 0.81 -3.74 9.03
CA GLU A 122 -0.56 -4.14 8.72
C GLU A 122 -0.61 -5.20 7.61
N SER A 123 0.18 -5.03 6.55
CA SER A 123 0.25 -5.99 5.45
C SER A 123 0.85 -7.32 5.90
N ASN A 124 1.93 -7.27 6.69
CA ASN A 124 2.57 -8.45 7.25
C ASN A 124 1.66 -9.18 8.27
N LEU A 125 0.93 -8.43 9.11
CA LEU A 125 -0.04 -8.98 10.04
C LEU A 125 -1.15 -9.73 9.31
N ILE A 126 -1.73 -9.12 8.27
CA ILE A 126 -2.78 -9.77 7.47
C ILE A 126 -2.25 -11.03 6.80
N ALA A 127 -1.04 -10.99 6.21
CA ALA A 127 -0.43 -12.19 5.66
C ALA A 127 -0.25 -13.29 6.71
N GLY A 128 0.26 -12.95 7.90
CA GLY A 128 0.41 -13.90 9.02
C GLY A 128 -0.93 -14.48 9.49
N LEU A 129 -1.98 -13.65 9.58
CA LEU A 129 -3.33 -14.10 9.94
C LEU A 129 -3.91 -15.05 8.89
N LEU A 130 -3.73 -14.76 7.60
CA LEU A 130 -4.18 -15.63 6.51
C LEU A 130 -3.50 -16.99 6.58
N ILE A 131 -2.17 -17.01 6.72
CA ILE A 131 -1.40 -18.25 6.82
C ILE A 131 -1.82 -19.08 8.04
N LYS A 132 -2.03 -18.47 9.20
CA LYS A 132 -2.55 -19.16 10.40
C LYS A 132 -3.93 -19.81 10.18
N ASN A 133 -4.70 -19.30 9.23
CA ASN A 133 -6.02 -19.83 8.88
C ASN A 133 -6.00 -20.71 7.60
N ASN A 134 -4.86 -21.23 7.20
CA ASN A 134 -4.68 -22.09 6.02
C ASN A 134 -5.09 -21.41 4.70
N ILE A 135 -4.88 -20.11 4.59
CA ILE A 135 -5.11 -19.31 3.38
C ILE A 135 -3.74 -18.76 2.95
N ASN A 136 -3.40 -18.93 1.69
CA ASN A 136 -2.17 -18.37 1.12
C ASN A 136 -2.30 -16.85 0.96
N ALA A 137 -1.17 -16.16 0.81
CA ALA A 137 -1.17 -14.71 0.65
C ALA A 137 -0.18 -14.27 -0.44
N LEU A 138 -0.52 -13.18 -1.12
CA LEU A 138 0.38 -12.41 -1.98
C LEU A 138 0.30 -10.96 -1.55
N THR A 139 1.33 -10.46 -0.85
CA THR A 139 1.42 -9.02 -0.57
C THR A 139 2.15 -8.34 -1.72
N ILE A 140 1.64 -7.22 -2.21
CA ILE A 140 2.22 -6.50 -3.35
C ILE A 140 2.63 -5.08 -2.98
N ASP A 141 3.68 -4.59 -3.62
CA ASP A 141 3.94 -3.15 -3.74
C ASP A 141 3.16 -2.64 -4.95
N LEU A 142 2.29 -1.67 -4.75
CA LEU A 142 1.70 -0.95 -5.87
C LEU A 142 2.80 -0.21 -6.66
N ARG A 143 2.50 0.22 -7.90
CA ARG A 143 3.40 1.07 -8.67
C ARG A 143 3.92 2.23 -7.84
N ASN A 144 5.16 2.62 -8.03
CA ASN A 144 5.90 3.67 -7.30
C ASN A 144 6.31 3.30 -5.86
N TYR A 145 5.88 2.15 -5.30
CA TYR A 145 6.27 1.72 -3.95
C TYR A 145 7.32 0.61 -3.98
N GLY A 146 8.09 0.57 -2.90
CA GLY A 146 9.00 -0.52 -2.57
C GLY A 146 9.92 -0.92 -3.74
N ALA A 147 9.80 -2.19 -4.15
CA ALA A 147 10.58 -2.77 -5.24
C ALA A 147 9.83 -2.84 -6.58
N SER A 148 8.60 -2.28 -6.66
CA SER A 148 7.89 -2.08 -7.92
C SER A 148 8.45 -0.90 -8.71
N ASP A 149 8.20 -0.87 -10.02
CA ASP A 149 8.69 0.19 -10.89
C ASP A 149 8.14 1.56 -10.47
N LYS A 150 9.01 2.56 -10.55
CA LYS A 150 8.69 3.95 -10.23
C LYS A 150 8.45 4.75 -11.51
N VAL A 151 7.21 5.10 -11.77
CA VAL A 151 6.78 5.88 -12.97
C VAL A 151 6.22 7.26 -12.60
N SER A 152 6.00 7.55 -11.32
CA SER A 152 5.53 8.83 -10.81
C SER A 152 6.05 9.09 -9.40
N ASN A 153 6.07 10.35 -9.00
CA ASN A 153 6.28 10.74 -7.60
C ASN A 153 4.96 10.90 -6.82
N TYR A 154 3.83 10.69 -7.48
CA TYR A 154 2.51 10.96 -6.93
C TYR A 154 1.58 9.77 -7.10
N GLU A 155 0.69 9.63 -6.12
CA GLU A 155 -0.42 8.69 -6.12
C GLU A 155 -1.52 9.09 -7.09
N ASN A 156 -2.18 8.06 -7.67
CA ASN A 156 -3.42 8.24 -8.44
C ASN A 156 -4.66 7.77 -7.67
N LEU A 157 -4.54 7.52 -6.37
CA LEU A 157 -5.61 7.15 -5.44
C LEU A 157 -6.45 5.94 -5.90
N GLY A 158 -5.82 4.97 -6.53
CA GLY A 158 -6.45 3.74 -7.03
C GLY A 158 -6.82 3.78 -8.52
N LEU A 159 -6.85 4.97 -9.15
CA LEU A 159 -7.29 5.12 -10.55
C LEU A 159 -6.35 4.50 -11.60
N LYS A 160 -5.11 4.23 -11.25
CA LYS A 160 -4.14 3.47 -12.07
C LYS A 160 -3.69 2.20 -11.36
N GLU A 161 -3.58 2.27 -10.05
CA GLU A 161 -3.05 1.21 -9.19
C GLU A 161 -3.92 -0.07 -9.24
N TYR A 162 -5.22 0.02 -9.58
CA TYR A 162 -6.07 -1.17 -9.76
C TYR A 162 -5.52 -2.13 -10.83
N LYS A 163 -4.80 -1.63 -11.82
CA LYS A 163 -4.18 -2.47 -12.85
C LYS A 163 -3.02 -3.32 -12.31
N ASP A 164 -2.40 -2.89 -11.22
CA ASP A 164 -1.37 -3.65 -10.52
C ASP A 164 -1.99 -4.86 -9.81
N VAL A 165 -3.15 -4.65 -9.19
CA VAL A 165 -3.94 -5.72 -8.57
C VAL A 165 -4.44 -6.71 -9.62
N LEU A 166 -4.89 -6.23 -10.75
CA LEU A 166 -5.28 -7.08 -11.88
C LEU A 166 -4.10 -7.86 -12.45
N GLY A 167 -2.90 -7.27 -12.52
CA GLY A 167 -1.66 -7.98 -12.87
C GLY A 167 -1.31 -9.08 -11.86
N ALA A 168 -1.48 -8.81 -10.56
CA ALA A 168 -1.30 -9.81 -9.51
C ALA A 168 -2.32 -10.98 -9.65
N PHE A 169 -3.55 -10.68 -10.00
CA PHE A 169 -4.58 -11.68 -10.28
C PHE A 169 -4.21 -12.55 -11.47
N ASP A 170 -3.76 -11.94 -12.57
CA ASP A 170 -3.34 -12.66 -13.78
C ASP A 170 -2.12 -13.55 -13.48
N PHE A 171 -1.11 -13.04 -12.76
CA PHE A 171 0.04 -13.80 -12.29
C PHE A 171 -0.37 -15.03 -11.48
N LEU A 172 -1.29 -14.88 -10.52
CA LEU A 172 -1.76 -16.00 -9.72
C LEU A 172 -2.45 -17.08 -10.57
N LYS A 173 -3.18 -16.69 -11.62
CA LYS A 173 -3.77 -17.64 -12.56
C LYS A 173 -2.70 -18.37 -13.37
N GLU A 174 -1.67 -17.68 -13.81
CA GLU A 174 -0.54 -18.28 -14.54
C GLU A 174 0.18 -19.35 -13.73
N ILE A 175 0.32 -19.15 -12.40
CA ILE A 175 0.93 -20.14 -11.51
C ILE A 175 -0.03 -21.20 -10.98
N GLY A 176 -1.29 -21.24 -11.48
CA GLY A 176 -2.22 -22.35 -11.31
C GLY A 176 -3.37 -22.13 -10.33
N PHE A 177 -3.58 -20.93 -9.79
CA PHE A 177 -4.77 -20.64 -8.98
C PHE A 177 -6.00 -20.43 -9.88
N ASN A 178 -7.14 -21.01 -9.49
CA ASN A 178 -8.41 -20.72 -10.14
C ASN A 178 -8.95 -19.36 -9.69
N SER A 179 -9.70 -18.66 -10.55
CA SER A 179 -10.25 -17.35 -10.24
C SER A 179 -11.11 -17.31 -8.97
N ASN A 180 -11.85 -18.38 -8.70
CA ASN A 180 -12.69 -18.51 -7.50
C ASN A 180 -11.90 -18.81 -6.20
N GLN A 181 -10.60 -19.02 -6.31
CA GLN A 181 -9.69 -19.20 -5.17
C GLN A 181 -8.94 -17.92 -4.79
N ILE A 182 -9.05 -16.86 -5.60
CA ILE A 182 -8.31 -15.62 -5.43
C ILE A 182 -9.20 -14.57 -4.77
N GLY A 183 -8.87 -14.21 -3.54
CA GLY A 183 -9.51 -13.11 -2.80
C GLY A 183 -8.68 -11.83 -2.87
N LEU A 184 -9.33 -10.70 -2.54
CA LEU A 184 -8.69 -9.38 -2.47
C LEU A 184 -8.86 -8.80 -1.07
N HIS A 185 -7.79 -8.22 -0.52
CA HIS A 185 -7.81 -7.47 0.72
C HIS A 185 -7.05 -6.16 0.54
N GLY A 186 -7.67 -5.04 0.87
CA GLY A 186 -7.05 -3.73 0.73
C GLY A 186 -7.15 -2.92 2.01
N ILE A 187 -6.11 -2.14 2.30
CA ILE A 187 -6.00 -1.26 3.47
C ILE A 187 -5.97 0.19 2.99
N SER A 188 -6.91 1.04 3.41
CA SER A 188 -6.97 2.46 3.04
C SER A 188 -6.94 2.66 1.51
N LEU A 189 -5.88 3.26 0.93
CA LEU A 189 -5.67 3.35 -0.53
C LEU A 189 -5.83 1.97 -1.20
N GLY A 190 -5.26 0.93 -0.61
CA GLY A 190 -5.42 -0.43 -1.11
C GLY A 190 -6.88 -0.88 -1.15
N ALA A 191 -7.73 -0.42 -0.22
CA ALA A 191 -9.15 -0.74 -0.24
C ALA A 191 -9.87 -0.12 -1.45
N SER A 192 -9.62 1.15 -1.76
CA SER A 192 -10.15 1.76 -2.98
C SER A 192 -9.63 1.06 -4.24
N THR A 193 -8.34 0.72 -4.24
CA THR A 193 -7.68 0.03 -5.36
C THR A 193 -8.30 -1.34 -5.64
N VAL A 194 -8.56 -2.15 -4.60
CA VAL A 194 -9.19 -3.47 -4.80
C VAL A 194 -10.66 -3.37 -5.20
N ILE A 195 -11.38 -2.33 -4.76
CA ILE A 195 -12.76 -2.07 -5.23
C ILE A 195 -12.77 -1.78 -6.74
N PHE A 196 -11.86 -0.92 -7.22
CA PHE A 196 -11.74 -0.66 -8.67
C PHE A 196 -11.30 -1.90 -9.45
N ALA A 197 -10.47 -2.76 -8.87
CA ALA A 197 -10.04 -3.99 -9.53
C ALA A 197 -11.16 -5.05 -9.61
N ALA A 198 -12.13 -5.01 -8.69
CA ALA A 198 -13.24 -5.97 -8.62
C ALA A 198 -14.49 -5.55 -9.44
N ALA A 199 -14.55 -4.28 -9.89
CA ALA A 199 -15.66 -3.73 -10.67
C ALA A 199 -15.53 -4.06 -12.15
#